data_f51df8ea06ea2d211644251d2b209d07
#
_entry.id   f51df8ea06ea2d211644251d2b209d07
#
_cell.length_a   1.000
_cell.length_b   1.000
_cell.length_c   1.000
_cell.angle_alpha   90.00
_cell.angle_beta   90.00
_cell.angle_gamma   90.00
#
_symmetry.space_group_name_H-M   'P 1'
#
loop_
_entity.id
_entity.type
_entity.pdbx_description
1 polymer ?
#
loop_
_entity_poly.entity_id
_entity_poly.type
_entity_poly.pdbx_seq_one_letter_code
_entity_poly.pdbx_strand_id
1 'polypeptide(L)'
;MPDLCAIAGLAEERPDEAIAPGAVLLRGFGLPFVDDVLAALGDVTAQAPFRHMTTPWGAVMSVAMTNCGEAGWLSDRAGYRYDRIDPETGRAWPAMPQCFRALATGAAKDAGYPGFVPDACLINRFTHREPG
;
A
#
# COMPACT_ATOMS: atom_id res chain seq x y z
N MET A 1 -20.71 -0.45 -10.70
CA MET A 1 -19.49 0.22 -10.28
C MET A 1 -19.60 1.70 -10.52
N PRO A 2 -19.31 2.57 -9.56
CA PRO A 2 -19.34 4.00 -9.83
C PRO A 2 -18.32 4.36 -10.90
N ASP A 3 -18.68 5.32 -11.74
CA ASP A 3 -17.80 5.82 -12.78
C ASP A 3 -16.59 6.52 -12.13
N LEU A 4 -15.39 6.04 -12.43
CA LEU A 4 -14.14 6.62 -11.92
C LEU A 4 -13.98 8.09 -12.33
N CYS A 5 -14.49 8.47 -13.49
CA CYS A 5 -14.45 9.86 -13.93
C CYS A 5 -15.33 10.77 -13.06
N ALA A 6 -16.49 10.28 -12.63
CA ALA A 6 -17.37 11.02 -11.72
C ALA A 6 -16.74 11.15 -10.33
N ILE A 7 -16.11 10.09 -9.85
CA ILE A 7 -15.39 10.10 -8.57
C ILE A 7 -14.20 11.07 -8.64
N ALA A 8 -13.44 11.06 -9.73
CA ALA A 8 -12.31 11.96 -9.93
C ALA A 8 -12.76 13.42 -9.91
N GLY A 9 -13.84 13.75 -10.63
CA GLY A 9 -14.39 15.10 -10.65
C GLY A 9 -14.82 15.57 -9.26
N LEU A 10 -15.50 14.73 -8.50
CA LEU A 10 -15.91 15.05 -7.13
C LEU A 10 -14.72 15.25 -6.20
N ALA A 11 -13.66 14.42 -6.33
CA ALA A 11 -12.46 14.54 -5.51
C ALA A 11 -11.67 15.81 -5.84
N GLU A 12 -11.58 16.21 -7.11
CA GLU A 12 -10.87 17.40 -7.55
C GLU A 12 -11.53 18.70 -7.09
N GLU A 13 -12.85 18.71 -6.91
CA GLU A 13 -13.60 19.86 -6.43
C GLU A 13 -13.35 20.18 -4.96
N ARG A 14 -12.79 19.25 -4.19
CA ARG A 14 -12.52 19.42 -2.77
C ARG A 14 -11.08 19.84 -2.55
N PRO A 15 -10.82 20.83 -1.70
CA PRO A 15 -9.46 21.24 -1.40
C PRO A 15 -8.73 20.16 -0.59
N ASP A 16 -7.42 20.14 -0.71
CA ASP A 16 -6.57 19.35 0.18
C ASP A 16 -6.73 19.84 1.61
N GLU A 17 -6.52 18.94 2.56
CA GLU A 17 -6.79 19.21 3.97
C GLU A 17 -5.62 18.80 4.85
N ALA A 18 -5.11 19.75 5.62
CA ALA A 18 -4.18 19.46 6.70
C ALA A 18 -4.97 18.89 7.87
N ILE A 19 -4.82 17.60 8.14
CA ILE A 19 -5.55 16.90 9.22
C ILE A 19 -4.92 17.19 10.57
N ALA A 20 -3.60 17.24 10.62
CA ALA A 20 -2.79 17.48 11.81
C ALA A 20 -1.40 17.91 11.38
N PRO A 21 -0.54 18.39 12.28
CA PRO A 21 0.86 18.63 11.97
C PRO A 21 1.49 17.34 11.40
N GLY A 22 2.05 17.43 10.18
CA GLY A 22 2.64 16.28 9.50
C GLY A 22 1.65 15.32 8.83
N ALA A 23 0.35 15.63 8.79
CA ALA A 23 -0.65 14.79 8.17
C ALA A 23 -1.53 15.62 7.24
N VAL A 24 -1.52 15.27 5.96
CA VAL A 24 -2.26 15.99 4.90
C VAL A 24 -3.09 15.00 4.09
N LEU A 25 -4.32 15.36 3.81
CA LEU A 25 -5.17 14.63 2.87
C LEU A 25 -5.09 15.33 1.50
N LEU A 26 -4.53 14.63 0.52
CA LEU A 26 -4.42 15.10 -0.86
C LEU A 26 -5.57 14.52 -1.68
N ARG A 27 -6.60 15.32 -1.91
CA ARG A 27 -7.81 14.85 -2.58
C ARG A 27 -7.57 14.62 -4.07
N GLY A 28 -7.95 13.43 -4.53
CA GLY A 28 -7.84 13.06 -5.94
C GLY A 28 -6.44 12.80 -6.44
N PHE A 29 -5.41 12.94 -5.59
CA PHE A 29 -4.01 12.79 -6.02
C PHE A 29 -3.72 11.42 -6.62
N GLY A 30 -4.27 10.35 -6.03
CA GLY A 30 -4.00 8.99 -6.48
C GLY A 30 -4.80 8.56 -7.72
N LEU A 31 -5.85 9.27 -8.10
CA LEU A 31 -6.75 8.85 -9.17
C LEU A 31 -6.08 8.66 -10.54
N PRO A 32 -5.17 9.52 -10.99
CA PRO A 32 -4.45 9.30 -12.24
C PRO A 32 -3.55 8.06 -12.23
N PHE A 33 -3.22 7.53 -11.05
CA PHE A 33 -2.33 6.37 -10.89
C PHE A 33 -3.08 5.05 -10.79
N VAL A 34 -4.41 5.04 -10.69
CA VAL A 34 -5.20 3.85 -10.32
C VAL A 34 -4.95 2.68 -11.27
N ASP A 35 -5.02 2.90 -12.57
CA ASP A 35 -4.88 1.81 -13.55
C ASP A 35 -3.48 1.20 -13.51
N ASP A 36 -2.46 2.03 -13.44
CA ASP A 36 -1.06 1.58 -13.37
C ASP A 36 -0.79 0.86 -12.04
N VAL A 37 -1.32 1.38 -10.95
CA VAL A 37 -1.16 0.77 -9.62
C VAL A 37 -1.83 -0.59 -9.57
N LEU A 38 -3.03 -0.74 -10.10
CA LEU A 38 -3.73 -2.03 -10.11
C LEU A 38 -3.02 -3.05 -10.99
N ALA A 39 -2.51 -2.64 -12.15
CA ALA A 39 -1.73 -3.52 -13.00
C ALA A 39 -0.43 -3.98 -12.32
N ALA A 40 0.30 -3.05 -11.72
CA ALA A 40 1.54 -3.34 -10.99
C ALA A 40 1.27 -4.21 -9.75
N LEU A 41 0.14 -4.01 -9.08
CA LEU A 41 -0.27 -4.84 -7.95
C LEU A 41 -0.44 -6.30 -8.38
N GLY A 42 -1.00 -6.56 -9.57
CA GLY A 42 -1.09 -7.90 -10.13
C GLY A 42 0.28 -8.56 -10.28
N ASP A 43 1.28 -7.83 -10.76
CA ASP A 43 2.64 -8.34 -10.89
C ASP A 43 3.28 -8.62 -9.53
N VAL A 44 3.09 -7.75 -8.56
CA VAL A 44 3.59 -7.94 -7.19
C VAL A 44 2.98 -9.21 -6.57
N THR A 45 1.67 -9.37 -6.65
CA THR A 45 0.98 -10.50 -6.03
C THR A 45 1.24 -11.82 -6.74
N ALA A 46 1.61 -11.79 -8.01
CA ALA A 46 2.07 -12.99 -8.70
C ALA A 46 3.40 -13.51 -8.14
N GLN A 47 4.26 -12.63 -7.65
CA GLN A 47 5.56 -12.96 -7.05
C GLN A 47 5.47 -13.20 -5.54
N ALA A 48 4.68 -12.40 -4.84
CA ALA A 48 4.47 -12.48 -3.40
C ALA A 48 2.97 -12.42 -3.11
N PRO A 49 2.27 -13.56 -3.07
CA PRO A 49 0.83 -13.60 -2.88
C PRO A 49 0.38 -13.00 -1.56
N PHE A 50 -0.83 -12.46 -1.53
CA PHE A 50 -1.46 -12.08 -0.27
C PHE A 50 -1.52 -13.27 0.68
N ARG A 51 -1.25 -13.01 1.97
CA ARG A 51 -1.29 -14.01 3.02
C ARG A 51 -1.87 -13.37 4.28
N HIS A 52 -2.39 -14.21 5.15
CA HIS A 52 -2.81 -13.80 6.47
C HIS A 52 -1.68 -14.08 7.44
N MET A 53 -1.05 -13.03 7.94
CA MET A 53 0.02 -13.15 8.93
C MET A 53 -0.58 -13.51 10.29
N THR A 54 0.28 -13.96 11.21
CA THR A 54 -0.13 -14.24 12.58
C THR A 54 0.43 -13.18 13.53
N THR A 55 -0.29 -12.94 14.62
CA THR A 55 0.24 -12.13 15.71
C THR A 55 1.34 -12.90 16.45
N PRO A 56 2.19 -12.23 17.25
CA PRO A 56 3.16 -12.95 18.06
C PRO A 56 2.53 -13.99 19.01
N TRP A 57 1.24 -13.84 19.32
CA TRP A 57 0.49 -14.75 20.17
C TRP A 57 -0.15 -15.92 19.41
N GLY A 58 -0.01 -15.95 18.09
CA GLY A 58 -0.52 -17.03 17.26
C GLY A 58 -1.90 -16.83 16.67
N ALA A 59 -2.52 -15.67 16.86
CA ALA A 59 -3.80 -15.35 16.23
C ALA A 59 -3.62 -14.98 14.76
N VAL A 60 -4.47 -15.48 13.88
CA VAL A 60 -4.43 -15.16 12.45
C VAL A 60 -5.06 -13.79 12.21
N MET A 61 -4.34 -12.91 11.54
CA MET A 61 -4.85 -11.59 11.19
C MET A 61 -5.91 -11.69 10.09
N SER A 62 -6.99 -10.94 10.24
CA SER A 62 -8.10 -10.95 9.26
C SER A 62 -7.77 -10.23 7.96
N VAL A 63 -6.84 -9.30 8.00
CA VAL A 63 -6.41 -8.54 6.81
C VAL A 63 -5.35 -9.34 6.06
N ALA A 64 -5.55 -9.52 4.75
CA ALA A 64 -4.55 -10.11 3.89
C ALA A 64 -3.47 -9.08 3.56
N MET A 65 -2.22 -9.47 3.61
CA MET A 65 -1.08 -8.57 3.43
C MET A 65 -0.03 -9.16 2.49
N THR A 66 0.68 -8.29 1.81
CA THR A 66 1.92 -8.60 1.12
C THR A 66 2.79 -7.34 1.10
N ASN A 67 3.96 -7.43 0.51
CA ASN A 67 4.92 -6.34 0.51
C ASN A 67 5.62 -6.25 -0.85
N CYS A 68 6.14 -5.07 -1.14
CA CYS A 68 7.15 -4.88 -2.15
C CYS A 68 8.17 -3.84 -1.67
N GLY A 69 9.34 -3.80 -2.29
CA GLY A 69 10.42 -2.92 -1.91
C GLY A 69 11.64 -3.69 -1.39
N GLU A 70 12.55 -2.97 -0.78
CA GLU A 70 13.80 -3.54 -0.27
C GLU A 70 13.60 -4.42 0.97
N ALA A 71 12.54 -4.14 1.74
CA ALA A 71 12.17 -4.90 2.92
C ALA A 71 10.66 -4.97 3.03
N GLY A 72 10.15 -6.00 3.67
CA GLY A 72 8.73 -6.18 3.93
C GLY A 72 8.44 -6.27 5.42
N TRP A 73 7.31 -5.72 5.83
CA TRP A 73 6.84 -5.84 7.20
C TRP A 73 6.25 -7.23 7.43
N LEU A 74 6.65 -7.85 8.51
CA LEU A 74 6.23 -9.20 8.89
C LEU A 74 5.75 -9.24 10.34
N SER A 75 4.77 -10.10 10.56
CA SER A 75 4.31 -10.48 11.88
C SER A 75 4.16 -12.00 11.94
N ASP A 76 4.82 -12.61 12.90
CA ASP A 76 4.66 -14.02 13.25
C ASP A 76 5.05 -14.23 14.71
N ARG A 77 5.20 -15.47 15.14
CA ARG A 77 5.55 -15.79 16.52
C ARG A 77 6.88 -15.20 16.98
N ALA A 78 7.77 -14.86 16.03
CA ALA A 78 9.04 -14.19 16.33
C ALA A 78 8.86 -12.67 16.55
N GLY A 79 7.67 -12.11 16.35
CA GLY A 79 7.36 -10.71 16.57
C GLY A 79 7.18 -9.91 15.29
N TYR A 80 7.05 -8.61 15.47
CA TYR A 80 6.95 -7.65 14.35
C TYR A 80 8.35 -7.27 13.89
N ARG A 81 8.56 -7.26 12.58
CA ARG A 81 9.88 -6.89 12.03
C ARG A 81 9.80 -6.56 10.56
N TYR A 82 10.85 -5.93 10.05
CA TYR A 82 11.11 -5.83 8.62
C TYR A 82 12.16 -6.86 8.24
N ASP A 83 11.94 -7.56 7.13
CA ASP A 83 12.88 -8.55 6.61
C ASP A 83 12.98 -8.39 5.09
N ARG A 84 14.15 -8.64 4.54
CA ARG A 84 14.40 -8.57 3.10
C ARG A 84 13.85 -9.78 2.35
N ILE A 85 13.65 -10.88 3.04
CA ILE A 85 13.20 -12.15 2.46
C ILE A 85 11.75 -12.41 2.87
N ASP A 86 10.94 -12.77 1.87
CA ASP A 86 9.59 -13.24 2.11
C ASP A 86 9.66 -14.70 2.62
N PRO A 87 9.21 -14.97 3.86
CA PRO A 87 9.30 -16.32 4.41
C PRO A 87 8.42 -17.33 3.69
N GLU A 88 7.37 -16.91 3.00
CA GLU A 88 6.52 -17.84 2.26
C GLU A 88 7.15 -18.33 0.95
N THR A 89 7.86 -17.45 0.27
CA THR A 89 8.48 -17.79 -1.01
C THR A 89 9.96 -18.18 -0.87
N GLY A 90 10.60 -17.76 0.23
CA GLY A 90 12.03 -17.92 0.44
C GLY A 90 12.88 -17.00 -0.43
N ARG A 91 12.26 -16.05 -1.13
CA ARG A 91 12.92 -15.11 -2.03
C ARG A 91 12.79 -13.68 -1.51
N ALA A 92 13.60 -12.78 -2.05
CA ALA A 92 13.43 -11.36 -1.79
C ALA A 92 12.02 -10.90 -2.21
N TRP A 93 11.49 -9.90 -1.49
CA TRP A 93 10.24 -9.27 -1.88
C TRP A 93 10.35 -8.70 -3.28
N PRO A 94 9.24 -8.62 -4.04
CA PRO A 94 9.27 -7.98 -5.36
C PRO A 94 9.79 -6.55 -5.27
N ALA A 95 10.49 -6.08 -6.29
CA ALA A 95 10.89 -4.69 -6.37
C ALA A 95 9.66 -3.78 -6.34
N MET A 96 9.81 -2.61 -5.73
CA MET A 96 8.73 -1.63 -5.71
C MET A 96 8.45 -1.15 -7.14
N PRO A 97 7.22 -1.27 -7.64
CA PRO A 97 6.88 -0.76 -8.97
C PRO A 97 7.14 0.74 -9.07
N GLN A 98 7.56 1.19 -10.24
CA GLN A 98 7.87 2.61 -10.44
C GLN A 98 6.65 3.51 -10.20
N CYS A 99 5.45 3.07 -10.57
CA CYS A 99 4.23 3.84 -10.31
C CYS A 99 3.94 3.99 -8.82
N PHE A 100 4.25 2.98 -7.99
CA PHE A 100 4.12 3.09 -6.54
C PHE A 100 5.11 4.13 -5.99
N ARG A 101 6.35 4.06 -6.46
CA ARG A 101 7.39 5.01 -6.07
C ARG A 101 7.02 6.44 -6.48
N ALA A 102 6.56 6.61 -7.73
CA ALA A 102 6.17 7.92 -8.25
C ALA A 102 4.99 8.51 -7.47
N LEU A 103 4.00 7.69 -7.15
CA LEU A 103 2.85 8.11 -6.35
C LEU A 103 3.29 8.57 -4.95
N ALA A 104 4.07 7.77 -4.26
CA ALA A 104 4.51 8.08 -2.90
C ALA A 104 5.43 9.31 -2.86
N THR A 105 6.38 9.40 -3.79
CA THR A 105 7.31 10.52 -3.88
C THR A 105 6.59 11.82 -4.23
N GLY A 106 5.67 11.76 -5.19
CA GLY A 106 4.88 12.92 -5.60
C GLY A 106 3.93 13.39 -4.51
N ALA A 107 3.26 12.47 -3.84
CA ALA A 107 2.36 12.81 -2.74
C ALA A 107 3.13 13.45 -1.57
N ALA A 108 4.26 12.88 -1.20
CA ALA A 108 5.10 13.45 -0.15
C ALA A 108 5.58 14.86 -0.50
N LYS A 109 6.00 15.08 -1.73
CA LYS A 109 6.40 16.40 -2.22
C LYS A 109 5.27 17.42 -2.10
N ASP A 110 4.07 17.06 -2.55
CA ASP A 110 2.90 17.92 -2.48
C ASP A 110 2.49 18.21 -1.04
N ALA A 111 2.76 17.30 -0.12
CA ALA A 111 2.51 17.47 1.30
C ALA A 111 3.60 18.26 2.04
N GLY A 112 4.64 18.71 1.35
CA GLY A 112 5.70 19.51 1.92
C GLY A 112 6.97 18.73 2.30
N TYR A 113 7.12 17.49 1.82
CA TYR A 113 8.25 16.63 2.10
C TYR A 113 8.97 16.22 0.82
N PRO A 114 9.64 17.16 0.14
CA PRO A 114 10.39 16.85 -1.08
C PRO A 114 11.58 15.94 -0.76
N GLY A 115 11.93 15.09 -1.71
CA GLY A 115 13.07 14.19 -1.54
C GLY A 115 12.77 12.89 -0.81
N PHE A 116 11.52 12.63 -0.43
CA PHE A 116 11.13 11.34 0.14
C PHE A 116 11.28 10.23 -0.91
N VAL A 117 11.99 9.16 -0.53
CA VAL A 117 12.14 7.97 -1.35
C VAL A 117 11.69 6.76 -0.54
N PRO A 118 10.60 6.09 -0.95
CA PRO A 118 10.12 4.91 -0.23
C PRO A 118 11.06 3.73 -0.47
N ASP A 119 11.28 2.91 0.55
CA ASP A 119 12.06 1.67 0.48
C ASP A 119 11.24 0.43 0.80
N ALA A 120 10.08 0.60 1.41
CA ALA A 120 9.18 -0.49 1.77
C ALA A 120 7.74 -0.07 1.50
N CYS A 121 6.92 -1.02 1.09
CA CYS A 121 5.50 -0.81 0.86
C CYS A 121 4.71 -2.02 1.36
N LEU A 122 4.03 -1.85 2.47
CA LEU A 122 3.08 -2.84 2.97
C LEU A 122 1.75 -2.66 2.25
N ILE A 123 1.22 -3.75 1.71
CA ILE A 123 -0.03 -3.75 0.95
C ILE A 123 -1.07 -4.56 1.71
N ASN A 124 -2.17 -3.92 2.06
CA ASN A 124 -3.28 -4.54 2.76
C ASN A 124 -4.46 -4.71 1.82
N ARG A 125 -5.10 -5.87 1.89
CA ARG A 125 -6.35 -6.12 1.18
C ARG A 125 -7.44 -6.37 2.20
N PHE A 126 -8.42 -5.49 2.23
CA PHE A 126 -9.60 -5.62 3.06
C PHE A 126 -10.71 -6.26 2.24
N THR A 127 -11.33 -7.30 2.77
CA THR A 127 -12.50 -7.91 2.14
C THR A 127 -13.75 -7.42 2.85
N HIS A 128 -14.76 -7.07 2.06
CA HIS A 128 -16.06 -6.74 2.62
C HIS A 128 -16.68 -8.03 3.19
N ARG A 129 -16.96 -8.03 4.50
CA ARG A 129 -17.76 -9.11 5.07
C ARG A 129 -19.22 -8.74 4.94
N GLU A 130 -19.95 -9.55 4.22
CA GLU A 130 -21.40 -9.43 4.26
C GLU A 130 -21.87 -9.72 5.69
N PRO A 131 -22.83 -8.91 6.21
CA PRO A 131 -23.42 -9.23 7.50
C PRO A 131 -24.08 -10.61 7.39
N GLY A 132 -23.56 -11.54 8.18
CA GLY A 132 -24.11 -12.90 8.28
C GLY A 132 -25.44 -12.92 8.98
#